data_c2fcaa6263a49d48df1639aabcd64758
#
_entry.id   c2fcaa6263a49d48df1639aabcd64758
#
_cell.length_a   1.000
_cell.length_b   1.000
_cell.length_c   1.000
_cell.angle_alpha   90.00
_cell.angle_beta   90.00
_cell.angle_gamma   90.00
#
_symmetry.space_group_name_H-M   'P 1'
#
loop_
_entity.id
_entity.type
_entity.pdbx_description
1 polymer ?
#
loop_
_entity_poly.entity_id
_entity_poly.type
_entity_poly.pdbx_seq_one_letter_code
_entity_poly.pdbx_strand_id
1 'polypeptide(L)'
;MIPMHAFRSLLALLALCASAGAAPKPNIVVILVDDMGFSDLGCYGSEIPTPNLDALAKNGLRFTQFYNTARCCPTRAALLTGLYPHQTGVGWMTDDQKQPGYEGRLNDRCVTMAEVLRPAGYLTAMTGKWHVGQNHGVTPKSRGFDRSLNAVAGGFFFADSPRAELFLDGEKLAKDDPRLPKDWYSTDLWTTFGLKFIDDALAAKKPFYLHLCHNAPHFPLQAPKAEIEKFLGRYRIGWEEVRARRYARQLEMGLIDKQWTNAPRPSAVKAWKDVPAEEQKRFDHLMATYAAVMSRMDKAVGDLVDGLRKRGVLDDTLILFMSDNGGNAEAGAKGRTEGDPSNSGSQWFCGESWAYAQNTPFRLYKHFNHEGGISTPLIAHWPAGIAAKNEFRRQPGHVIDVMATVVDVAGAVYPQEFNGKAIRPMEGRSLVPAFADKPIAREAIYWEHEGNAAVRQGDLKLVRQGRSGPWELYDLKVDRTELHDLAQSQPEKAKELAALWKAWAERAQVLPAPGAGGKKKAKKK
;
A
#
# COMPACT_ATOMS: atom_id res chain seq x y z
N MET A 1 -5.54 65.35 -57.00
CA MET A 1 -4.63 65.52 -55.89
C MET A 1 -5.35 65.01 -54.65
N ILE A 2 -5.13 63.80 -54.24
CA ILE A 2 -5.64 63.16 -53.03
C ILE A 2 -4.43 62.84 -52.14
N PRO A 3 -4.36 63.27 -50.88
CA PRO A 3 -3.15 63.13 -50.07
C PRO A 3 -2.96 61.71 -49.56
N MET A 4 -1.78 61.17 -49.77
CA MET A 4 -1.19 59.97 -49.20
C MET A 4 -0.85 60.17 -47.70
N HIS A 5 -1.72 59.85 -46.78
CA HIS A 5 -1.37 59.67 -45.35
C HIS A 5 -2.37 58.77 -44.67
N ALA A 6 -2.36 57.45 -44.93
CA ALA A 6 -3.12 56.44 -44.16
C ALA A 6 -2.52 55.01 -44.33
N PHE A 7 -1.23 54.86 -44.09
CA PHE A 7 -0.59 53.51 -44.12
C PHE A 7 0.60 53.41 -43.14
N ARG A 8 0.37 53.73 -41.85
CA ARG A 8 1.40 53.50 -40.81
C ARG A 8 0.79 53.28 -39.42
N SER A 9 -0.23 52.42 -39.25
CA SER A 9 -0.73 52.06 -37.92
C SER A 9 -1.32 50.65 -37.86
N LEU A 10 -0.74 49.69 -38.55
CA LEU A 10 -1.23 48.30 -38.51
C LEU A 10 -0.09 47.25 -38.41
N LEU A 11 0.95 47.55 -37.61
CA LEU A 11 2.09 46.62 -37.44
C LEU A 11 2.64 46.67 -36.00
N ALA A 12 1.77 46.70 -35.00
CA ALA A 12 2.19 46.63 -33.58
C ALA A 12 1.20 45.83 -32.70
N LEU A 13 0.55 44.80 -33.24
CA LEU A 13 -0.38 43.96 -32.45
C LEU A 13 -0.20 42.46 -32.75
N LEU A 14 1.05 42.02 -32.91
CA LEU A 14 1.35 40.60 -33.10
C LEU A 14 2.68 40.27 -32.44
N ALA A 15 2.76 40.29 -31.13
CA ALA A 15 3.82 39.62 -30.36
C ALA A 15 3.51 39.55 -28.85
N LEU A 16 2.33 39.08 -28.45
CA LEU A 16 2.08 38.57 -27.11
C LEU A 16 1.32 37.25 -27.21
N CYS A 17 1.83 36.32 -28.01
CA CYS A 17 1.64 34.92 -27.72
C CYS A 17 2.50 34.66 -26.49
N ALA A 18 1.96 34.96 -25.30
CA ALA A 18 2.46 34.40 -24.08
C ALA A 18 2.50 32.88 -24.33
N SER A 19 3.69 32.30 -24.42
CA SER A 19 3.88 30.86 -24.28
C SER A 19 3.16 30.49 -23.00
N ALA A 20 1.96 29.90 -23.11
CA ALA A 20 1.34 29.21 -22.02
C ALA A 20 2.33 28.11 -21.65
N GLY A 21 3.27 28.43 -20.75
CA GLY A 21 4.20 27.43 -20.22
C GLY A 21 3.33 26.32 -19.66
N ALA A 22 3.62 25.08 -20.07
CA ALA A 22 2.94 23.92 -19.50
C ALA A 22 2.97 24.09 -17.97
N ALA A 23 1.81 23.90 -17.31
CA ALA A 23 1.74 23.99 -15.86
C ALA A 23 2.88 23.15 -15.24
N PRO A 24 3.56 23.65 -14.20
CA PRO A 24 4.65 22.92 -13.60
C PRO A 24 4.17 21.52 -13.18
N LYS A 25 4.95 20.49 -13.52
CA LYS A 25 4.63 19.11 -13.17
C LYS A 25 4.66 18.96 -11.64
N PRO A 26 3.63 18.35 -11.02
CA PRO A 26 3.63 18.16 -9.57
C PRO A 26 4.74 17.21 -9.13
N ASN A 27 5.23 17.40 -7.92
CA ASN A 27 6.03 16.38 -7.25
C ASN A 27 5.12 15.25 -6.79
N ILE A 28 5.66 14.05 -6.65
CA ILE A 28 4.90 12.85 -6.33
C ILE A 28 5.58 12.09 -5.20
N VAL A 29 4.83 11.81 -4.14
CA VAL A 29 5.25 10.96 -3.03
C VAL A 29 4.25 9.83 -2.86
N VAL A 30 4.70 8.60 -2.98
CA VAL A 30 3.91 7.40 -2.68
C VAL A 30 4.47 6.77 -1.42
N ILE A 31 3.68 6.76 -0.35
CA ILE A 31 4.04 6.18 0.95
C ILE A 31 3.32 4.84 1.08
N LEU A 32 4.09 3.77 1.18
CA LEU A 32 3.61 2.42 1.39
C LEU A 32 4.10 1.89 2.73
N VAL A 33 3.16 1.51 3.61
CA VAL A 33 3.48 0.85 4.89
C VAL A 33 3.18 -0.64 4.81
N ASP A 34 3.65 -1.42 5.78
CA ASP A 34 3.73 -2.88 5.73
C ASP A 34 2.94 -3.51 6.89
N ASP A 35 1.92 -4.33 6.60
CA ASP A 35 1.09 -5.05 7.57
C ASP A 35 0.17 -4.16 8.45
N MET A 36 -0.23 -2.98 7.99
CA MET A 36 -1.17 -2.11 8.71
C MET A 36 -2.62 -2.47 8.36
N GLY A 37 -3.46 -2.70 9.37
CA GLY A 37 -4.88 -2.97 9.19
C GLY A 37 -5.70 -1.74 8.78
N PHE A 38 -6.89 -1.97 8.23
CA PHE A 38 -7.78 -0.92 7.73
C PHE A 38 -8.14 0.14 8.78
N SER A 39 -8.30 -0.26 10.05
CA SER A 39 -8.74 0.62 11.13
C SER A 39 -7.61 1.19 11.99
N ASP A 40 -6.34 1.08 11.61
CA ASP A 40 -5.21 1.41 12.48
C ASP A 40 -4.81 2.90 12.50
N LEU A 41 -5.45 3.73 11.68
CA LEU A 41 -5.25 5.19 11.69
C LEU A 41 -6.38 5.91 12.45
N GLY A 42 -6.08 7.01 13.13
CA GLY A 42 -7.07 7.84 13.81
C GLY A 42 -8.21 8.27 12.89
N CYS A 43 -7.89 8.72 11.67
CA CYS A 43 -8.86 9.09 10.65
C CYS A 43 -9.60 7.91 10.00
N TYR A 44 -9.30 6.66 10.38
CA TYR A 44 -10.02 5.43 10.05
C TYR A 44 -10.57 4.71 11.30
N GLY A 45 -10.60 5.36 12.46
CA GLY A 45 -11.30 4.90 13.66
C GLY A 45 -10.40 4.40 14.78
N SER A 46 -9.07 4.38 14.64
CA SER A 46 -8.14 3.90 15.67
C SER A 46 -8.09 4.78 16.91
N GLU A 47 -7.76 4.17 18.03
CA GLU A 47 -7.32 4.82 19.29
C GLU A 47 -5.81 5.11 19.30
N ILE A 48 -5.07 4.56 18.34
CA ILE A 48 -3.63 4.84 18.18
C ILE A 48 -3.49 6.26 17.65
N PRO A 49 -2.71 7.14 18.29
CA PRO A 49 -2.51 8.50 17.82
C PRO A 49 -1.72 8.51 16.50
N THR A 50 -2.34 9.08 15.45
CA THR A 50 -1.70 9.31 14.14
C THR A 50 -1.95 10.75 13.66
N PRO A 51 -1.55 11.77 14.45
CA PRO A 51 -1.93 13.16 14.20
C PRO A 51 -1.45 13.72 12.87
N ASN A 52 -0.32 13.22 12.34
CA ASN A 52 0.24 13.70 11.07
C ASN A 52 -0.53 13.14 9.87
N LEU A 53 -0.87 11.85 9.89
CA LEU A 53 -1.73 11.21 8.88
C LEU A 53 -3.16 11.73 8.97
N ASP A 54 -3.67 11.96 10.18
CA ASP A 54 -4.99 12.57 10.39
C ASP A 54 -5.04 14.01 9.81
N ALA A 55 -3.94 14.76 9.93
CA ALA A 55 -3.82 16.09 9.32
C ALA A 55 -3.78 16.05 7.79
N LEU A 56 -3.05 15.09 7.19
CA LEU A 56 -3.08 14.85 5.75
C LEU A 56 -4.50 14.51 5.27
N ALA A 57 -5.19 13.62 5.97
CA ALA A 57 -6.57 13.23 5.68
C ALA A 57 -7.56 14.39 5.80
N LYS A 58 -7.41 15.24 6.84
CA LYS A 58 -8.23 16.45 7.06
C LYS A 58 -8.04 17.50 5.95
N ASN A 59 -6.85 17.57 5.37
CA ASN A 59 -6.52 18.52 4.30
C ASN A 59 -6.50 17.86 2.91
N GLY A 60 -7.03 16.66 2.78
CA GLY A 60 -7.08 15.85 1.57
C GLY A 60 -8.32 14.96 1.51
N LEU A 61 -8.19 13.82 0.86
CA LEU A 61 -9.25 12.84 0.64
C LEU A 61 -8.93 11.53 1.32
N ARG A 62 -9.98 10.84 1.79
CA ARG A 62 -9.92 9.47 2.30
C ARG A 62 -10.75 8.55 1.41
N PHE A 63 -10.13 7.51 0.87
CA PHE A 63 -10.84 6.50 0.10
C PHE A 63 -11.32 5.39 1.05
N THR A 64 -12.61 5.09 1.01
CA THR A 64 -13.20 4.07 1.88
C THR A 64 -13.15 2.67 1.28
N GLN A 65 -12.95 2.55 -0.03
CA GLN A 65 -12.95 1.31 -0.80
C GLN A 65 -11.70 1.22 -1.69
N PHE A 66 -10.51 1.31 -1.08
CA PHE A 66 -9.25 1.11 -1.79
C PHE A 66 -8.65 -0.25 -1.45
N TYR A 67 -8.08 -0.92 -2.45
CA TYR A 67 -7.68 -2.31 -2.36
C TYR A 67 -6.21 -2.53 -2.72
N ASN A 68 -5.57 -3.42 -1.97
CA ASN A 68 -4.28 -4.02 -2.27
C ASN A 68 -4.44 -5.46 -2.78
N THR A 69 -3.38 -6.27 -2.81
CA THR A 69 -3.40 -7.66 -3.29
C THR A 69 -3.15 -8.69 -2.18
N ALA A 70 -3.57 -8.37 -0.95
CA ALA A 70 -3.51 -9.22 0.25
C ALA A 70 -2.10 -9.63 0.73
N ARG A 71 -1.02 -9.25 0.03
CA ARG A 71 0.35 -9.65 0.37
C ARG A 71 1.38 -8.63 -0.11
N CYS A 72 2.49 -8.51 0.63
CA CYS A 72 3.51 -7.49 0.40
C CYS A 72 4.16 -7.53 -1.00
N CYS A 73 4.77 -8.65 -1.41
CA CYS A 73 5.45 -8.72 -2.72
C CYS A 73 4.49 -8.47 -3.89
N PRO A 74 3.32 -9.16 -3.97
CA PRO A 74 2.34 -8.92 -5.02
C PRO A 74 1.83 -7.48 -5.05
N THR A 75 1.52 -6.88 -3.90
CA THR A 75 1.06 -5.49 -3.82
C THR A 75 2.12 -4.52 -4.31
N ARG A 76 3.38 -4.69 -3.89
CA ARG A 76 4.49 -3.83 -4.31
C ARG A 76 4.72 -3.90 -5.81
N ALA A 77 4.65 -5.10 -6.38
CA ALA A 77 4.76 -5.29 -7.82
C ALA A 77 3.60 -4.63 -8.59
N ALA A 78 2.37 -4.83 -8.11
CA ALA A 78 1.17 -4.24 -8.72
C ALA A 78 1.18 -2.70 -8.64
N LEU A 79 1.53 -2.15 -7.47
CA LEU A 79 1.65 -0.71 -7.24
C LEU A 79 2.68 -0.08 -8.18
N LEU A 80 3.88 -0.67 -8.25
CA LEU A 80 4.98 -0.13 -9.07
C LEU A 80 4.69 -0.13 -10.56
N THR A 81 3.83 -1.02 -11.05
CA THR A 81 3.71 -1.29 -12.50
C THR A 81 2.34 -0.99 -13.10
N GLY A 82 1.29 -0.85 -12.27
CA GLY A 82 -0.08 -0.70 -12.76
C GLY A 82 -0.67 -1.96 -13.39
N LEU A 83 -0.05 -3.12 -13.12
CA LEU A 83 -0.46 -4.45 -13.59
C LEU A 83 -0.86 -5.35 -12.43
N TYR A 84 -1.63 -6.40 -12.68
CA TYR A 84 -1.84 -7.44 -11.68
C TYR A 84 -0.53 -8.20 -11.39
N PRO A 85 -0.31 -8.68 -10.16
CA PRO A 85 0.99 -9.21 -9.72
C PRO A 85 1.56 -10.30 -10.63
N HIS A 86 0.73 -11.23 -11.09
CA HIS A 86 1.13 -12.33 -11.95
C HIS A 86 1.64 -11.86 -13.32
N GLN A 87 1.06 -10.79 -13.86
CA GLN A 87 1.53 -10.20 -15.11
C GLN A 87 2.96 -9.65 -14.99
N THR A 88 3.39 -9.33 -13.78
CA THR A 88 4.73 -8.81 -13.50
C THR A 88 5.76 -9.88 -13.15
N GLY A 89 5.34 -11.14 -12.95
CA GLY A 89 6.17 -12.24 -12.47
C GLY A 89 6.17 -12.43 -10.94
N VAL A 90 5.42 -11.61 -10.18
CA VAL A 90 5.40 -11.60 -8.70
C VAL A 90 4.02 -11.97 -8.15
N GLY A 91 3.38 -13.00 -8.70
CA GLY A 91 2.10 -13.51 -8.21
C GLY A 91 2.18 -14.22 -6.85
N TRP A 92 3.39 -14.57 -6.42
CA TRP A 92 3.72 -15.16 -5.12
C TRP A 92 4.66 -14.25 -4.34
N MET A 93 5.53 -14.83 -3.52
CA MET A 93 6.66 -14.14 -2.91
C MET A 93 7.84 -14.01 -3.90
N THR A 94 9.06 -13.92 -3.42
CA THR A 94 10.26 -13.75 -4.25
C THR A 94 10.96 -15.05 -4.60
N ASP A 95 10.32 -16.20 -4.39
CA ASP A 95 10.81 -17.50 -4.82
C ASP A 95 10.34 -17.79 -6.26
N ASP A 96 11.28 -18.17 -7.13
CA ASP A 96 10.98 -18.56 -8.50
C ASP A 96 10.30 -19.94 -8.55
N GLN A 97 9.01 -19.98 -8.81
CA GLN A 97 8.19 -21.20 -8.92
C GLN A 97 8.29 -21.87 -10.31
N LYS A 98 9.20 -21.38 -11.17
CA LYS A 98 9.44 -21.89 -12.52
C LYS A 98 8.21 -21.88 -13.44
N GLN A 99 7.35 -20.87 -13.26
CA GLN A 99 6.20 -20.64 -14.12
C GLN A 99 6.03 -19.15 -14.44
N PRO A 100 5.53 -18.78 -15.62
CA PRO A 100 5.12 -17.42 -15.91
C PRO A 100 4.14 -16.92 -14.85
N GLY A 101 4.28 -15.66 -14.44
CA GLY A 101 3.47 -15.10 -13.36
C GLY A 101 4.00 -15.38 -11.94
N TYR A 102 4.96 -16.31 -11.78
CA TYR A 102 5.51 -16.75 -10.50
C TYR A 102 7.05 -16.80 -10.50
N GLU A 103 7.67 -15.85 -11.18
CA GLU A 103 9.13 -15.76 -11.36
C GLU A 103 9.85 -15.22 -10.11
N GLY A 104 9.11 -14.72 -9.11
CA GLY A 104 9.65 -14.15 -7.87
C GLY A 104 10.37 -12.81 -8.07
N ARG A 105 10.25 -12.17 -9.23
CA ARG A 105 10.85 -10.88 -9.57
C ARG A 105 10.04 -10.16 -10.64
N LEU A 106 10.18 -8.84 -10.70
CA LEU A 106 9.63 -8.07 -11.82
C LEU A 106 10.30 -8.52 -13.12
N ASN A 107 9.47 -8.92 -14.09
CA ASN A 107 9.94 -9.35 -15.43
C ASN A 107 10.18 -8.15 -16.36
N ASP A 108 10.62 -8.43 -17.58
CA ASP A 108 10.99 -7.45 -18.61
C ASP A 108 9.80 -7.00 -19.49
N ARG A 109 8.58 -7.48 -19.20
CA ARG A 109 7.33 -7.10 -19.88
C ARG A 109 6.47 -6.13 -19.10
N CYS A 110 7.02 -5.56 -18.02
CA CYS A 110 6.42 -4.48 -17.26
C CYS A 110 7.44 -3.37 -17.04
N VAL A 111 6.95 -2.15 -16.86
CA VAL A 111 7.73 -0.99 -16.45
C VAL A 111 7.29 -0.50 -15.09
N THR A 112 8.20 0.09 -14.34
CA THR A 112 7.92 0.73 -13.05
C THR A 112 7.54 2.20 -13.23
N MET A 113 6.91 2.79 -12.21
CA MET A 113 6.67 4.24 -12.16
C MET A 113 7.97 5.04 -12.38
N ALA A 114 9.10 4.57 -11.86
CA ALA A 114 10.39 5.23 -12.05
C ALA A 114 10.85 5.20 -13.52
N GLU A 115 10.71 4.03 -14.19
CA GLU A 115 11.06 3.89 -15.61
C GLU A 115 10.18 4.77 -16.52
N VAL A 116 8.92 5.04 -16.12
CA VAL A 116 8.00 5.91 -16.87
C VAL A 116 8.23 7.40 -16.57
N LEU A 117 8.50 7.75 -15.30
CA LEU A 117 8.66 9.15 -14.89
C LEU A 117 10.02 9.75 -15.25
N ARG A 118 11.08 8.94 -15.27
CA ARG A 118 12.42 9.42 -15.57
C ARG A 118 12.53 10.08 -16.96
N PRO A 119 12.02 9.48 -18.06
CA PRO A 119 11.95 10.13 -19.36
C PRO A 119 11.04 11.38 -19.36
N ALA A 120 10.06 11.44 -18.46
CA ALA A 120 9.21 12.62 -18.28
C ALA A 120 9.91 13.76 -17.51
N GLY A 121 11.18 13.63 -17.14
CA GLY A 121 12.02 14.67 -16.52
C GLY A 121 12.07 14.63 -15.00
N TYR A 122 11.47 13.66 -14.34
CA TYR A 122 11.55 13.49 -12.89
C TYR A 122 12.91 12.96 -12.44
N LEU A 123 13.37 13.40 -11.27
CA LEU A 123 14.33 12.62 -10.47
C LEU A 123 13.53 11.58 -9.69
N THR A 124 13.90 10.31 -9.85
CA THR A 124 13.19 9.19 -9.26
C THR A 124 13.96 8.62 -8.09
N ALA A 125 13.33 8.55 -6.92
CA ALA A 125 13.96 8.11 -5.68
C ALA A 125 13.12 7.07 -4.94
N MET A 126 13.81 6.15 -4.24
CA MET A 126 13.17 5.14 -3.41
C MET A 126 13.88 5.01 -2.08
N THR A 127 13.12 4.88 -0.99
CA THR A 127 13.66 4.49 0.31
C THR A 127 12.82 3.41 0.97
N GLY A 128 13.47 2.45 1.67
CA GLY A 128 12.79 1.41 2.42
C GLY A 128 12.78 0.02 1.78
N LYS A 129 11.71 -0.74 2.06
CA LYS A 129 11.55 -2.13 1.63
C LYS A 129 11.26 -2.25 0.14
N TRP A 130 12.13 -2.97 -0.60
CA TRP A 130 11.94 -3.23 -2.04
C TRP A 130 11.04 -4.44 -2.31
N HIS A 131 11.46 -5.62 -1.97
CA HIS A 131 10.75 -6.90 -1.94
C HIS A 131 10.10 -7.37 -3.26
N VAL A 132 10.69 -7.03 -4.41
CA VAL A 132 10.20 -7.45 -5.74
C VAL A 132 11.31 -8.05 -6.62
N GLY A 133 12.23 -8.80 -6.00
CA GLY A 133 13.18 -9.63 -6.73
C GLY A 133 14.66 -9.20 -6.66
N GLN A 134 15.09 -8.48 -5.63
CA GLN A 134 16.51 -8.10 -5.48
C GLN A 134 17.43 -9.30 -5.43
N ASN A 135 17.02 -10.41 -4.80
CA ASN A 135 17.77 -11.67 -4.77
C ASN A 135 17.97 -12.29 -6.16
N HIS A 136 17.24 -11.82 -7.16
CA HIS A 136 17.35 -12.19 -8.57
C HIS A 136 17.98 -11.07 -9.43
N GLY A 137 18.67 -10.11 -8.81
CA GLY A 137 19.32 -9.00 -9.49
C GLY A 137 18.39 -7.84 -9.91
N VAL A 138 17.11 -7.88 -9.55
CA VAL A 138 16.15 -6.82 -9.86
C VAL A 138 16.13 -5.82 -8.71
N THR A 139 16.96 -4.78 -8.81
CA THR A 139 17.16 -3.74 -7.79
C THR A 139 16.39 -2.46 -8.15
N PRO A 140 16.17 -1.52 -7.21
CA PRO A 140 15.60 -0.21 -7.55
C PRO A 140 16.39 0.48 -8.67
N LYS A 141 17.73 0.46 -8.60
CA LYS A 141 18.60 1.06 -9.62
C LYS A 141 18.38 0.45 -11.00
N SER A 142 18.28 -0.89 -11.10
CA SER A 142 18.04 -1.58 -12.37
C SER A 142 16.62 -1.35 -12.93
N ARG A 143 15.70 -0.84 -12.10
CA ARG A 143 14.30 -0.57 -12.42
C ARG A 143 13.96 0.93 -12.35
N GLY A 144 14.92 1.77 -12.80
CA GLY A 144 14.69 3.15 -13.16
C GLY A 144 14.81 4.18 -12.04
N PHE A 145 15.11 3.80 -10.80
CA PHE A 145 15.36 4.76 -9.73
C PHE A 145 16.77 5.37 -9.85
N ASP A 146 16.84 6.69 -9.90
CA ASP A 146 18.10 7.44 -9.93
C ASP A 146 18.84 7.35 -8.59
N ARG A 147 18.06 7.41 -7.48
CA ARG A 147 18.56 7.31 -6.12
C ARG A 147 17.78 6.25 -5.35
N SER A 148 18.46 5.51 -4.49
CA SER A 148 17.80 4.56 -3.61
C SER A 148 18.59 4.29 -2.33
N LEU A 149 17.91 4.24 -1.18
CA LEU A 149 18.39 3.56 0.01
C LEU A 149 17.38 2.49 0.37
N ASN A 150 17.71 1.21 0.16
CA ASN A 150 16.72 0.17 0.32
C ASN A 150 17.23 -1.05 1.09
N ALA A 151 16.27 -1.81 1.65
CA ALA A 151 16.45 -3.17 2.10
C ALA A 151 15.74 -4.15 1.16
N VAL A 152 16.25 -5.38 1.06
CA VAL A 152 15.64 -6.46 0.26
C VAL A 152 14.23 -6.76 0.74
N ALA A 153 14.07 -6.92 2.07
CA ALA A 153 12.81 -7.20 2.76
C ALA A 153 12.73 -6.37 4.06
N GLY A 154 11.60 -6.48 4.78
CA GLY A 154 11.44 -5.89 6.11
C GLY A 154 11.90 -6.85 7.22
N GLY A 155 11.51 -6.57 8.46
CA GLY A 155 11.76 -7.43 9.61
C GLY A 155 12.91 -6.98 10.51
N PHE A 156 13.22 -5.69 10.50
CA PHE A 156 14.16 -5.06 11.41
C PHE A 156 13.80 -3.58 11.61
N PHE A 157 14.20 -3.01 12.74
CA PHE A 157 14.00 -1.59 13.02
C PHE A 157 15.27 -0.89 13.50
N PHE A 158 16.13 -1.56 14.26
CA PHE A 158 17.34 -0.99 14.82
C PHE A 158 18.58 -1.25 13.96
N ALA A 159 19.55 -0.35 14.02
CA ALA A 159 20.80 -0.40 13.26
C ALA A 159 21.64 -1.66 13.52
N ASP A 160 21.65 -2.14 14.76
CA ASP A 160 22.40 -3.33 15.18
C ASP A 160 21.72 -4.66 14.81
N SER A 161 20.53 -4.61 14.19
CA SER A 161 19.82 -5.83 13.78
C SER A 161 20.66 -6.70 12.84
N PRO A 162 20.76 -8.00 13.09
CA PRO A 162 21.45 -8.92 12.17
C PRO A 162 20.76 -9.04 10.80
N ARG A 163 19.49 -8.62 10.71
CA ARG A 163 18.70 -8.62 9.48
C ARG A 163 18.79 -7.31 8.69
N ALA A 164 19.45 -6.29 9.25
CA ALA A 164 19.61 -4.99 8.58
C ALA A 164 20.66 -5.11 7.47
N GLU A 165 20.18 -5.33 6.26
CA GLU A 165 21.00 -5.35 5.05
C GLU A 165 20.53 -4.20 4.15
N LEU A 166 21.39 -3.18 4.01
CA LEU A 166 21.07 -1.94 3.30
C LEU A 166 21.86 -1.80 2.02
N PHE A 167 21.24 -1.15 1.02
CA PHE A 167 21.84 -0.85 -0.27
C PHE A 167 21.59 0.63 -0.62
N LEU A 168 22.67 1.35 -0.93
CA LEU A 168 22.61 2.73 -1.40
C LEU A 168 22.95 2.77 -2.89
N ASP A 169 22.02 3.21 -3.73
CA ASP A 169 22.15 3.29 -5.18
C ASP A 169 22.64 1.97 -5.83
N GLY A 170 22.24 0.84 -5.24
CA GLY A 170 22.58 -0.51 -5.65
C GLY A 170 23.86 -1.08 -5.02
N GLU A 171 24.63 -0.29 -4.28
CA GLU A 171 25.82 -0.72 -3.52
C GLU A 171 25.38 -1.23 -2.14
N LYS A 172 25.87 -2.42 -1.74
CA LYS A 172 25.65 -2.95 -0.39
C LYS A 172 26.49 -2.16 0.62
N LEU A 173 25.83 -1.66 1.66
CA LEU A 173 26.50 -0.90 2.72
C LEU A 173 27.08 -1.82 3.81
N ALA A 174 28.23 -1.43 4.37
CA ALA A 174 28.69 -1.97 5.62
C ALA A 174 27.80 -1.49 6.78
N LYS A 175 27.77 -2.23 7.90
CA LYS A 175 26.92 -1.84 9.05
C LYS A 175 27.35 -0.53 9.67
N ASP A 176 28.62 -0.22 9.63
CA ASP A 176 29.27 1.00 10.15
C ASP A 176 29.58 2.03 9.05
N ASP A 177 28.90 1.92 7.90
CA ASP A 177 29.10 2.86 6.78
C ASP A 177 28.89 4.31 7.24
N PRO A 178 29.89 5.21 7.03
CA PRO A 178 29.83 6.59 7.53
C PRO A 178 28.73 7.43 6.88
N ARG A 179 28.11 6.98 5.80
CA ARG A 179 26.95 7.64 5.17
C ARG A 179 25.67 7.45 5.98
N LEU A 180 25.61 6.44 6.86
CA LEU A 180 24.47 6.16 7.73
C LEU A 180 24.61 6.95 9.06
N PRO A 181 23.51 7.49 9.62
CA PRO A 181 23.52 7.98 10.99
C PRO A 181 23.89 6.87 11.97
N LYS A 182 24.47 7.23 13.13
CA LYS A 182 24.64 6.26 14.22
C LYS A 182 23.28 5.91 14.83
N ASP A 183 23.15 4.69 15.31
CA ASP A 183 21.98 4.21 16.08
C ASP A 183 20.62 4.53 15.40
N TRP A 184 20.58 4.44 14.06
CA TRP A 184 19.38 4.72 13.31
C TRP A 184 18.25 3.73 13.62
N TYR A 185 17.03 4.22 13.53
CA TYR A 185 15.81 3.42 13.48
C TYR A 185 15.27 3.46 12.05
N SER A 186 14.91 2.29 11.48
CA SER A 186 14.65 2.16 10.04
C SER A 186 13.58 3.14 9.53
N THR A 187 12.52 3.35 10.28
CA THR A 187 11.43 4.25 9.90
C THR A 187 11.91 5.70 9.72
N ASP A 188 12.76 6.18 10.64
CA ASP A 188 13.35 7.53 10.56
C ASP A 188 14.38 7.60 9.44
N LEU A 189 15.18 6.53 9.28
CA LEU A 189 16.22 6.45 8.26
C LEU A 189 15.65 6.61 6.84
N TRP A 190 14.53 5.90 6.56
CA TRP A 190 13.88 5.99 5.24
C TRP A 190 13.42 7.41 4.93
N THR A 191 12.80 8.08 5.89
CA THR A 191 12.36 9.48 5.74
C THR A 191 13.53 10.45 5.59
N THR A 192 14.58 10.28 6.38
CA THR A 192 15.79 11.12 6.31
C THR A 192 16.43 11.06 4.92
N PHE A 193 16.61 9.84 4.38
CA PHE A 193 17.18 9.69 3.04
C PHE A 193 16.21 10.12 1.94
N GLY A 194 14.90 9.92 2.14
CA GLY A 194 13.88 10.46 1.24
C GLY A 194 14.00 11.97 1.08
N LEU A 195 14.16 12.71 2.18
CA LEU A 195 14.37 14.16 2.18
C LEU A 195 15.72 14.56 1.53
N LYS A 196 16.80 13.80 1.75
CA LYS A 196 18.09 14.01 1.03
C LYS A 196 17.93 13.88 -0.48
N PHE A 197 17.20 12.87 -0.95
CA PHE A 197 16.97 12.67 -2.38
C PHE A 197 16.04 13.72 -2.99
N ILE A 198 15.12 14.27 -2.18
CA ILE A 198 14.34 15.46 -2.59
C ILE A 198 15.26 16.67 -2.75
N ASP A 199 16.23 16.88 -1.85
CA ASP A 199 17.22 17.96 -1.99
C ASP A 199 18.03 17.81 -3.28
N ASP A 200 18.44 16.59 -3.65
CA ASP A 200 19.12 16.32 -4.92
C ASP A 200 18.25 16.72 -6.13
N ALA A 201 16.95 16.45 -6.09
CA ALA A 201 16.03 16.82 -7.15
C ALA A 201 15.85 18.35 -7.27
N LEU A 202 15.69 19.03 -6.13
CA LEU A 202 15.55 20.49 -6.09
C LEU A 202 16.83 21.18 -6.59
N ALA A 203 18.02 20.69 -6.19
CA ALA A 203 19.29 21.18 -6.69
C ALA A 203 19.43 21.00 -8.21
N ALA A 204 18.90 19.88 -8.75
CA ALA A 204 18.84 19.60 -10.19
C ALA A 204 17.70 20.35 -10.91
N LYS A 205 16.86 21.11 -10.20
CA LYS A 205 15.67 21.80 -10.72
C LYS A 205 14.72 20.86 -11.45
N LYS A 206 14.51 19.66 -10.92
CA LYS A 206 13.63 18.63 -11.46
C LYS A 206 12.45 18.38 -10.51
N PRO A 207 11.25 18.08 -11.02
CA PRO A 207 10.22 17.47 -10.19
C PRO A 207 10.74 16.11 -9.68
N PHE A 208 10.27 15.69 -8.51
CA PHE A 208 10.68 14.40 -7.94
C PHE A 208 9.52 13.41 -7.84
N TYR A 209 9.89 12.13 -7.94
CA TYR A 209 9.07 11.00 -7.53
C TYR A 209 9.80 10.28 -6.39
N LEU A 210 9.21 10.29 -5.20
CA LEU A 210 9.70 9.53 -4.04
C LEU A 210 8.77 8.35 -3.75
N HIS A 211 9.30 7.11 -3.84
CA HIS A 211 8.66 5.89 -3.38
C HIS A 211 9.16 5.54 -1.99
N LEU A 212 8.42 5.95 -0.94
CA LEU A 212 8.78 5.76 0.47
C LEU A 212 8.09 4.50 1.01
N CYS A 213 8.86 3.46 1.25
CA CYS A 213 8.37 2.13 1.64
C CYS A 213 8.79 1.78 3.07
N HIS A 214 8.01 2.23 4.06
CA HIS A 214 8.25 1.82 5.44
C HIS A 214 8.07 0.31 5.61
N ASN A 215 8.93 -0.31 6.42
CA ASN A 215 8.72 -1.66 6.92
C ASN A 215 7.84 -1.68 8.20
N ALA A 216 7.52 -0.53 8.77
CA ALA A 216 6.55 -0.39 9.84
C ALA A 216 5.11 -0.58 9.31
N PRO A 217 4.21 -1.21 10.09
CA PRO A 217 4.43 -1.89 11.37
C PRO A 217 4.66 -3.42 11.25
N HIS A 218 5.35 -3.92 10.22
CA HIS A 218 5.63 -5.35 10.01
C HIS A 218 6.40 -5.95 11.19
N PHE A 219 6.18 -7.21 11.46
CA PHE A 219 6.93 -7.98 12.46
C PHE A 219 8.41 -8.23 12.04
N PRO A 220 9.30 -8.52 13.01
CA PRO A 220 9.11 -8.48 14.45
C PRO A 220 8.90 -7.04 14.93
N LEU A 221 7.89 -6.84 15.80
CA LEU A 221 7.60 -5.52 16.35
C LEU A 221 8.70 -5.12 17.32
N GLN A 222 9.32 -4.00 17.08
CA GLN A 222 10.43 -3.46 17.88
C GLN A 222 10.30 -1.95 17.94
N ALA A 223 10.36 -1.37 19.14
CA ALA A 223 10.34 0.08 19.33
C ALA A 223 11.15 0.48 20.58
N PRO A 224 11.65 1.72 20.67
CA PRO A 224 12.29 2.21 21.87
C PRO A 224 11.40 2.06 23.10
N LYS A 225 11.99 1.60 24.21
CA LYS A 225 11.27 1.30 25.47
C LYS A 225 10.35 2.44 25.92
N ALA A 226 10.85 3.67 25.92
CA ALA A 226 10.08 4.85 26.31
C ALA A 226 8.86 5.12 25.40
N GLU A 227 8.86 4.64 24.15
CA GLU A 227 7.71 4.74 23.24
C GLU A 227 6.68 3.68 23.54
N ILE A 228 7.10 2.45 23.85
CA ILE A 228 6.21 1.34 24.27
C ILE A 228 5.49 1.69 25.57
N GLU A 229 6.22 2.23 26.55
CA GLU A 229 5.68 2.58 27.88
C GLU A 229 4.49 3.55 27.81
N LYS A 230 4.41 4.42 26.80
CA LYS A 230 3.27 5.34 26.57
C LYS A 230 1.94 4.61 26.33
N PHE A 231 2.00 3.37 25.90
CA PHE A 231 0.82 2.59 25.52
C PHE A 231 0.50 1.42 26.46
N LEU A 232 1.40 1.08 27.39
CA LEU A 232 1.15 0.01 28.35
C LEU A 232 -0.12 0.25 29.17
N GLY A 233 -0.90 -0.81 29.34
CA GLY A 233 -2.17 -0.79 30.07
C GLY A 233 -3.38 -0.38 29.25
N ARG A 234 -3.19 0.23 28.07
CA ARG A 234 -4.31 0.71 27.23
C ARG A 234 -5.12 -0.42 26.60
N TYR A 235 -4.49 -1.57 26.34
CA TYR A 235 -5.09 -2.71 25.63
C TYR A 235 -5.58 -3.82 26.55
N ARG A 236 -5.56 -3.60 27.90
CA ARG A 236 -6.17 -4.51 28.89
C ARG A 236 -7.66 -4.63 28.77
N ILE A 237 -8.32 -3.73 28.06
CA ILE A 237 -9.73 -3.79 27.69
C ILE A 237 -10.05 -4.93 26.70
N GLY A 238 -9.04 -5.45 26.01
CA GLY A 238 -9.13 -6.58 25.08
C GLY A 238 -9.55 -6.22 23.66
N TRP A 239 -9.34 -7.19 22.77
CA TRP A 239 -9.56 -7.01 21.33
C TRP A 239 -11.02 -6.81 20.96
N GLU A 240 -12.00 -7.43 21.64
CA GLU A 240 -13.42 -7.19 21.37
C GLU A 240 -13.82 -5.74 21.67
N GLU A 241 -13.38 -5.21 22.82
CA GLU A 241 -13.70 -3.84 23.20
C GLU A 241 -12.97 -2.81 22.31
N VAL A 242 -11.69 -3.04 21.99
CA VAL A 242 -10.96 -2.21 21.02
C VAL A 242 -11.71 -2.19 19.69
N ARG A 243 -12.09 -3.36 19.18
CA ARG A 243 -12.83 -3.47 17.92
C ARG A 243 -14.20 -2.78 17.98
N ALA A 244 -14.93 -2.95 19.07
CA ALA A 244 -16.24 -2.32 19.25
C ALA A 244 -16.12 -0.78 19.25
N ARG A 245 -15.11 -0.23 19.94
CA ARG A 245 -14.86 1.22 19.95
C ARG A 245 -14.45 1.74 18.58
N ARG A 246 -13.58 1.02 17.86
CA ARG A 246 -13.20 1.38 16.48
C ARG A 246 -14.40 1.38 15.55
N TYR A 247 -15.24 0.34 15.63
CA TYR A 247 -16.46 0.24 14.82
C TYR A 247 -17.44 1.39 15.12
N ALA A 248 -17.70 1.69 16.39
CA ALA A 248 -18.56 2.80 16.78
C ALA A 248 -18.04 4.15 16.24
N ARG A 249 -16.72 4.38 16.35
CA ARG A 249 -16.09 5.59 15.83
C ARG A 249 -16.13 5.67 14.31
N GLN A 250 -15.98 4.55 13.58
CA GLN A 250 -16.13 4.50 12.14
C GLN A 250 -17.55 4.88 11.70
N LEU A 251 -18.58 4.44 12.43
CA LEU A 251 -19.98 4.84 12.20
C LEU A 251 -20.19 6.33 12.46
N GLU A 252 -19.69 6.84 13.58
CA GLU A 252 -19.78 8.27 13.94
C GLU A 252 -19.12 9.17 12.88
N MET A 253 -17.98 8.76 12.37
CA MET A 253 -17.26 9.46 11.32
C MET A 253 -17.94 9.36 9.94
N GLY A 254 -18.92 8.48 9.74
CA GLY A 254 -19.52 8.16 8.45
C GLY A 254 -18.55 7.45 7.48
N LEU A 255 -17.49 6.84 8.01
CA LEU A 255 -16.51 6.08 7.23
C LEU A 255 -17.10 4.80 6.66
N ILE A 256 -17.95 4.14 7.45
CA ILE A 256 -18.65 2.90 7.10
C ILE A 256 -20.16 3.11 7.11
N ASP A 257 -20.88 2.25 6.39
CA ASP A 257 -22.34 2.24 6.41
C ASP A 257 -22.86 1.51 7.65
N LYS A 258 -23.94 2.01 8.26
CA LYS A 258 -24.61 1.40 9.42
C LYS A 258 -25.18 0.00 9.14
N GLN A 259 -25.37 -0.36 7.88
CA GLN A 259 -25.82 -1.69 7.46
C GLN A 259 -24.70 -2.73 7.56
N TRP A 260 -23.42 -2.32 7.54
CA TRP A 260 -22.30 -3.24 7.62
C TRP A 260 -22.07 -3.67 9.07
N THR A 261 -22.60 -4.82 9.43
CA THR A 261 -22.44 -5.39 10.77
C THR A 261 -20.95 -5.66 11.07
N ASN A 262 -20.51 -5.30 12.28
CA ASN A 262 -19.15 -5.61 12.71
C ASN A 262 -18.91 -7.13 12.71
N ALA A 263 -17.91 -7.61 11.95
CA ALA A 263 -17.66 -9.04 11.82
C ALA A 263 -17.35 -9.70 13.17
N PRO A 264 -17.87 -10.89 13.43
CA PRO A 264 -17.70 -11.58 14.70
C PRO A 264 -16.24 -12.00 14.93
N ARG A 265 -15.91 -12.29 16.19
CA ARG A 265 -14.61 -12.81 16.58
C ARG A 265 -14.36 -14.18 15.94
N PRO A 266 -13.18 -14.42 15.35
CA PRO A 266 -12.80 -15.72 14.81
C PRO A 266 -12.84 -16.81 15.91
N SER A 267 -13.28 -18.01 15.55
CA SER A 267 -13.41 -19.14 16.50
C SER A 267 -12.07 -19.55 17.15
N ALA A 268 -10.95 -19.38 16.44
CA ALA A 268 -9.61 -19.66 16.95
C ALA A 268 -9.16 -18.65 18.02
N VAL A 269 -9.74 -17.46 18.07
CA VAL A 269 -9.41 -16.41 19.04
C VAL A 269 -10.30 -16.57 20.27
N LYS A 270 -9.72 -16.69 21.47
CA LYS A 270 -10.48 -16.75 22.73
C LYS A 270 -11.21 -15.45 22.99
N ALA A 271 -12.36 -15.52 23.70
CA ALA A 271 -12.96 -14.32 24.25
C ALA A 271 -12.03 -13.71 25.31
N TRP A 272 -11.87 -12.39 25.31
CA TRP A 272 -10.93 -11.72 26.22
C TRP A 272 -11.17 -12.05 27.70
N LYS A 273 -12.43 -12.16 28.10
CA LYS A 273 -12.81 -12.56 29.48
C LYS A 273 -12.32 -13.94 29.89
N ASP A 274 -12.05 -14.83 28.91
CA ASP A 274 -11.58 -16.21 29.12
C ASP A 274 -10.05 -16.31 29.00
N VAL A 275 -9.36 -15.19 28.76
CA VAL A 275 -7.90 -15.13 28.72
C VAL A 275 -7.36 -14.93 30.13
N PRO A 276 -6.40 -15.76 30.61
CA PRO A 276 -5.79 -15.59 31.92
C PRO A 276 -5.15 -14.22 32.11
N ALA A 277 -5.17 -13.67 33.32
CA ALA A 277 -4.70 -12.30 33.62
C ALA A 277 -3.24 -12.04 33.18
N GLU A 278 -2.35 -13.03 33.34
CA GLU A 278 -0.95 -12.90 32.88
C GLU A 278 -0.84 -12.84 31.35
N GLU A 279 -1.67 -13.63 30.66
CA GLU A 279 -1.74 -13.57 29.20
C GLU A 279 -2.35 -12.23 28.71
N GLN A 280 -3.33 -11.70 29.44
CA GLN A 280 -3.88 -10.36 29.14
C GLN A 280 -2.80 -9.28 29.25
N LYS A 281 -1.91 -9.35 30.23
CA LYS A 281 -0.76 -8.44 30.35
C LYS A 281 0.19 -8.58 29.15
N ARG A 282 0.44 -9.81 28.74
CA ARG A 282 1.29 -10.10 27.58
C ARG A 282 0.68 -9.56 26.29
N PHE A 283 -0.62 -9.75 26.06
CA PHE A 283 -1.32 -9.22 24.90
C PHE A 283 -1.42 -7.68 24.91
N ASP A 284 -1.62 -7.08 26.09
CA ASP A 284 -1.56 -5.63 26.25
C ASP A 284 -0.18 -5.09 25.83
N HIS A 285 0.91 -5.69 26.32
CA HIS A 285 2.27 -5.29 25.96
C HIS A 285 2.53 -5.47 24.46
N LEU A 286 2.04 -6.55 23.86
CA LEU A 286 2.17 -6.82 22.42
C LEU A 286 1.51 -5.72 21.59
N MET A 287 0.26 -5.36 21.91
CA MET A 287 -0.43 -4.28 21.19
C MET A 287 0.13 -2.90 21.52
N ALA A 288 0.63 -2.68 22.72
CA ALA A 288 1.34 -1.45 23.08
C ALA A 288 2.62 -1.26 22.24
N THR A 289 3.36 -2.35 21.98
CA THR A 289 4.52 -2.32 21.09
C THR A 289 4.11 -1.99 19.65
N TYR A 290 3.04 -2.60 19.15
CA TYR A 290 2.49 -2.27 17.84
C TYR A 290 2.09 -0.79 17.73
N ALA A 291 1.40 -0.27 18.73
CA ALA A 291 0.98 1.14 18.79
C ALA A 291 2.18 2.09 18.82
N ALA A 292 3.27 1.71 19.49
CA ALA A 292 4.51 2.48 19.51
C ALA A 292 5.15 2.54 18.10
N VAL A 293 5.23 1.40 17.40
CA VAL A 293 5.74 1.35 16.01
C VAL A 293 4.88 2.21 15.09
N MET A 294 3.54 2.12 15.21
CA MET A 294 2.61 2.93 14.44
C MET A 294 2.76 4.43 14.69
N SER A 295 2.85 4.83 15.97
CA SER A 295 2.99 6.24 16.36
C SER A 295 4.33 6.82 15.85
N ARG A 296 5.41 6.01 15.84
CA ARG A 296 6.70 6.43 15.29
C ARG A 296 6.65 6.54 13.76
N MET A 297 5.93 5.65 13.08
CA MET A 297 5.71 5.74 11.64
C MET A 297 4.93 7.02 11.28
N ASP A 298 3.88 7.35 12.03
CA ASP A 298 3.14 8.61 11.86
C ASP A 298 4.05 9.83 12.06
N LYS A 299 4.92 9.79 13.08
CA LYS A 299 5.91 10.87 13.29
C LYS A 299 6.85 11.03 12.09
N ALA A 300 7.34 9.93 11.53
CA ALA A 300 8.22 9.97 10.36
C ALA A 300 7.51 10.53 9.11
N VAL A 301 6.21 10.25 8.94
CA VAL A 301 5.38 10.91 7.91
C VAL A 301 5.26 12.42 8.20
N GLY A 302 5.10 12.80 9.47
CA GLY A 302 5.11 14.21 9.90
C GLY A 302 6.43 14.91 9.54
N ASP A 303 7.56 14.27 9.84
CA ASP A 303 8.90 14.79 9.51
C ASP A 303 9.06 14.98 7.98
N LEU A 304 8.52 14.09 7.16
CA LEU A 304 8.47 14.24 5.70
C LEU A 304 7.63 15.45 5.28
N VAL A 305 6.41 15.57 5.79
CA VAL A 305 5.49 16.69 5.45
C VAL A 305 6.09 18.03 5.86
N ASP A 306 6.68 18.11 7.04
CA ASP A 306 7.38 19.30 7.51
C ASP A 306 8.63 19.61 6.66
N GLY A 307 9.34 18.56 6.25
CA GLY A 307 10.45 18.67 5.32
C GLY A 307 10.04 19.26 3.96
N LEU A 308 8.91 18.80 3.39
CA LEU A 308 8.34 19.34 2.15
C LEU A 308 7.89 20.80 2.32
N ARG A 309 7.24 21.11 3.45
CA ARG A 309 6.78 22.47 3.77
C ARG A 309 7.96 23.44 3.89
N LYS A 310 9.03 23.08 4.61
CA LYS A 310 10.24 23.89 4.77
C LYS A 310 10.94 24.16 3.43
N ARG A 311 10.81 23.28 2.46
CA ARG A 311 11.35 23.44 1.10
C ARG A 311 10.42 24.21 0.15
N GLY A 312 9.23 24.59 0.61
CA GLY A 312 8.22 25.31 -0.18
C GLY A 312 7.58 24.49 -1.30
N VAL A 313 7.60 23.16 -1.20
CA VAL A 313 7.10 22.27 -2.27
C VAL A 313 5.89 21.42 -1.88
N LEU A 314 5.40 21.55 -0.63
CA LEU A 314 4.29 20.73 -0.15
C LEU A 314 3.02 20.90 -0.98
N ASP A 315 2.69 22.13 -1.35
CA ASP A 315 1.44 22.44 -2.06
C ASP A 315 1.43 21.85 -3.47
N ASP A 316 2.59 21.78 -4.11
CA ASP A 316 2.78 21.20 -5.44
C ASP A 316 3.12 19.68 -5.39
N THR A 317 2.94 19.02 -4.25
CA THR A 317 3.24 17.61 -4.07
C THR A 317 1.98 16.78 -3.88
N LEU A 318 1.74 15.82 -4.79
CA LEU A 318 0.76 14.76 -4.58
C LEU A 318 1.34 13.72 -3.62
N ILE A 319 0.73 13.55 -2.45
CA ILE A 319 1.06 12.51 -1.47
C ILE A 319 -0.05 11.47 -1.47
N LEU A 320 0.32 10.20 -1.70
CA LEU A 320 -0.56 9.03 -1.59
C LEU A 320 -0.02 8.12 -0.49
N PHE A 321 -0.85 7.83 0.53
CA PHE A 321 -0.49 6.95 1.65
C PHE A 321 -1.40 5.72 1.68
N MET A 322 -0.84 4.51 1.79
CA MET A 322 -1.57 3.24 1.85
C MET A 322 -0.76 2.12 2.51
N SER A 323 -1.42 0.98 2.82
CA SER A 323 -0.79 -0.27 3.29
C SER A 323 -0.76 -1.34 2.21
N ASP A 324 0.24 -2.22 2.25
CA ASP A 324 0.42 -3.28 1.24
C ASP A 324 -0.45 -4.52 1.46
N ASN A 325 -0.99 -4.71 2.66
CA ASN A 325 -2.01 -5.72 2.99
C ASN A 325 -2.72 -5.34 4.30
N GLY A 326 -3.71 -6.12 4.69
CA GLY A 326 -4.33 -6.00 5.99
C GLY A 326 -3.42 -6.42 7.14
N GLY A 327 -3.89 -6.25 8.39
CA GLY A 327 -3.18 -6.62 9.61
C GLY A 327 -2.72 -8.09 9.59
N ASN A 328 -1.66 -8.39 10.32
CA ASN A 328 -0.94 -9.65 10.25
C ASN A 328 -1.37 -10.66 11.32
N ALA A 329 -1.76 -11.86 10.88
CA ALA A 329 -2.17 -12.98 11.72
C ALA A 329 -1.17 -14.16 11.73
N GLU A 330 0.01 -14.03 11.13
CA GLU A 330 0.94 -15.14 10.84
C GLU A 330 1.43 -15.91 12.07
N ALA A 331 1.36 -15.35 13.28
CA ALA A 331 1.69 -16.06 14.53
C ALA A 331 0.47 -16.75 15.20
N GLY A 332 -0.65 -16.87 14.48
CA GLY A 332 -1.89 -17.48 14.99
C GLY A 332 -2.52 -16.71 16.14
N ALA A 333 -3.52 -17.30 16.81
CA ALA A 333 -4.32 -16.62 17.82
C ALA A 333 -3.53 -16.13 19.04
N LYS A 334 -2.39 -16.76 19.36
CA LYS A 334 -1.59 -16.39 20.54
C LYS A 334 -0.60 -15.27 20.31
N GLY A 335 -0.31 -14.93 19.04
CA GLY A 335 0.80 -14.05 18.72
C GLY A 335 2.15 -14.64 19.20
N ARG A 336 3.20 -13.84 19.18
CA ARG A 336 4.55 -14.24 19.64
C ARG A 336 5.19 -13.09 20.40
N THR A 337 5.88 -13.39 21.51
CA THR A 337 6.57 -12.42 22.36
C THR A 337 7.85 -13.06 22.91
N GLU A 338 8.92 -13.04 22.13
CA GLU A 338 10.22 -13.57 22.50
C GLU A 338 11.24 -12.43 22.61
N GLY A 339 11.95 -12.37 23.72
CA GLY A 339 12.90 -11.29 24.01
C GLY A 339 12.23 -9.97 24.40
N ASP A 340 13.03 -8.94 24.60
CA ASP A 340 12.57 -7.58 24.90
C ASP A 340 12.30 -6.83 23.59
N PRO A 341 11.08 -6.29 23.37
CA PRO A 341 10.74 -5.60 22.12
C PRO A 341 11.48 -4.26 21.92
N SER A 342 12.21 -3.78 22.91
CA SER A 342 13.14 -2.65 22.76
C SER A 342 14.50 -3.03 22.19
N ASN A 343 14.72 -4.32 21.87
CA ASN A 343 15.97 -4.84 21.34
C ASN A 343 15.81 -5.43 19.94
N SER A 344 16.84 -5.32 19.13
CA SER A 344 16.88 -5.80 17.72
C SER A 344 16.74 -7.31 17.55
N GLY A 345 17.04 -8.10 18.60
CA GLY A 345 16.94 -9.58 18.59
C GLY A 345 15.54 -10.13 18.91
N SER A 346 14.61 -9.29 19.33
CA SER A 346 13.27 -9.72 19.77
C SER A 346 12.41 -10.23 18.61
N GLN A 347 11.43 -11.11 18.94
CA GLN A 347 10.49 -11.68 17.98
C GLN A 347 9.06 -11.48 18.50
N TRP A 348 8.46 -10.31 18.17
CA TRP A 348 7.12 -9.95 18.59
C TRP A 348 6.18 -9.83 17.39
N PHE A 349 5.03 -10.53 17.46
CA PHE A 349 4.05 -10.65 16.37
C PHE A 349 2.64 -10.53 16.94
N CYS A 350 1.81 -9.63 16.43
CA CYS A 350 0.44 -9.42 16.91
C CYS A 350 -0.42 -10.67 16.87
N GLY A 351 -0.31 -11.45 15.78
CA GLY A 351 -1.13 -12.62 15.55
C GLY A 351 -2.62 -12.30 15.30
N GLU A 352 -3.40 -13.36 15.17
CA GLU A 352 -4.80 -13.31 14.73
C GLU A 352 -5.71 -12.49 15.66
N SER A 353 -5.46 -12.56 16.98
CA SER A 353 -6.27 -11.85 17.97
C SER A 353 -6.28 -10.34 17.77
N TRP A 354 -5.10 -9.75 17.54
CA TRP A 354 -5.01 -8.31 17.28
C TRP A 354 -5.28 -7.96 15.82
N ALA A 355 -4.93 -8.85 14.86
CA ALA A 355 -5.30 -8.66 13.46
C ALA A 355 -6.83 -8.52 13.27
N TYR A 356 -7.61 -9.26 14.08
CA TYR A 356 -9.05 -9.11 14.18
C TYR A 356 -9.48 -7.69 14.56
N ALA A 357 -8.81 -7.04 15.50
CA ALA A 357 -9.08 -5.65 15.88
C ALA A 357 -8.56 -4.65 14.83
N GLN A 358 -7.38 -4.90 14.25
CA GLN A 358 -6.74 -4.02 13.26
C GLN A 358 -7.55 -3.87 11.97
N ASN A 359 -8.30 -4.90 11.58
CA ASN A 359 -9.09 -4.91 10.33
C ASN A 359 -10.57 -4.54 10.53
N THR A 360 -10.93 -3.92 11.65
CA THR A 360 -12.32 -3.48 11.90
C THR A 360 -12.88 -2.66 10.73
N PRO A 361 -14.09 -2.92 10.21
CA PRO A 361 -15.10 -3.90 10.67
C PRO A 361 -15.00 -5.27 9.98
N PHE A 362 -14.02 -5.46 9.10
CA PHE A 362 -13.93 -6.59 8.18
C PHE A 362 -13.51 -7.90 8.85
N ARG A 363 -13.77 -9.01 8.18
CA ARG A 363 -13.29 -10.33 8.58
C ARG A 363 -11.99 -10.68 7.86
N LEU A 364 -11.23 -11.60 8.44
CA LEU A 364 -9.93 -12.06 7.95
C LEU A 364 -8.87 -10.94 7.88
N TYR A 365 -7.73 -11.23 7.26
CA TYR A 365 -6.51 -10.43 7.35
C TYR A 365 -5.56 -10.81 6.21
N LYS A 366 -4.35 -10.28 6.21
CA LYS A 366 -3.25 -10.61 5.29
C LYS A 366 -3.31 -12.07 4.81
N HIS A 367 -3.00 -12.35 3.57
CA HIS A 367 -3.15 -13.58 2.78
C HIS A 367 -4.53 -13.79 2.15
N PHE A 368 -5.63 -13.36 2.78
CA PHE A 368 -6.98 -13.60 2.30
C PHE A 368 -7.47 -12.50 1.37
N ASN A 369 -8.24 -12.88 0.34
CA ASN A 369 -8.86 -11.92 -0.58
C ASN A 369 -10.24 -11.42 -0.09
N HIS A 370 -10.59 -11.74 1.15
CA HIS A 370 -11.70 -11.11 1.87
C HIS A 370 -11.35 -9.68 2.27
N GLU A 371 -12.35 -8.86 2.57
CA GLU A 371 -12.16 -7.42 2.81
C GLU A 371 -11.07 -7.11 3.84
N GLY A 372 -10.95 -7.88 4.93
CA GLY A 372 -9.90 -7.63 5.93
C GLY A 372 -8.46 -7.88 5.45
N GLY A 373 -8.27 -8.66 4.38
CA GLY A 373 -6.96 -8.88 3.80
C GLY A 373 -6.57 -7.87 2.73
N ILE A 374 -7.57 -7.37 1.98
CA ILE A 374 -7.34 -6.52 0.80
C ILE A 374 -7.73 -5.06 0.97
N SER A 375 -8.61 -4.71 1.92
CA SER A 375 -8.99 -3.31 2.15
C SER A 375 -7.87 -2.55 2.86
N THR A 376 -7.49 -1.42 2.31
CA THR A 376 -6.47 -0.53 2.88
C THR A 376 -6.97 0.91 2.95
N PRO A 377 -6.58 1.69 3.95
CA PRO A 377 -6.70 3.13 3.86
C PRO A 377 -5.98 3.65 2.61
N LEU A 378 -6.58 4.63 1.93
CA LEU A 378 -5.86 5.49 1.00
C LEU A 378 -6.15 6.94 1.37
N ILE A 379 -5.09 7.68 1.71
CA ILE A 379 -5.13 9.14 1.88
C ILE A 379 -4.48 9.76 0.65
N ALA A 380 -5.18 10.70 0.00
CA ALA A 380 -4.66 11.50 -1.10
C ALA A 380 -4.63 12.97 -0.69
N HIS A 381 -3.43 13.56 -0.65
CA HIS A 381 -3.22 14.96 -0.28
C HIS A 381 -2.43 15.66 -1.39
N TRP A 382 -3.00 16.73 -1.94
CA TRP A 382 -2.36 17.55 -2.97
C TRP A 382 -3.05 18.93 -3.02
N PRO A 383 -2.58 19.90 -2.24
CA PRO A 383 -3.26 21.21 -2.13
C PRO A 383 -3.48 21.92 -3.46
N ALA A 384 -2.53 21.90 -4.39
CA ALA A 384 -2.66 22.54 -5.69
C ALA A 384 -3.58 21.78 -6.67
N GLY A 385 -3.76 20.46 -6.51
CA GLY A 385 -4.51 19.63 -7.47
C GLY A 385 -5.82 19.05 -6.95
N ILE A 386 -6.07 19.08 -5.63
CA ILE A 386 -7.30 18.56 -4.99
C ILE A 386 -7.98 19.69 -4.22
N ALA A 387 -9.08 20.20 -4.77
CA ALA A 387 -9.84 21.28 -4.13
C ALA A 387 -10.62 20.81 -2.89
N ALA A 388 -11.14 19.58 -2.91
CA ALA A 388 -11.93 19.00 -1.83
C ALA A 388 -11.04 18.64 -0.63
N LYS A 389 -11.55 18.89 0.59
CA LYS A 389 -10.83 18.62 1.84
C LYS A 389 -11.72 17.88 2.82
N ASN A 390 -11.13 16.95 3.58
CA ASN A 390 -11.82 16.16 4.62
C ASN A 390 -13.01 15.36 4.08
N GLU A 391 -12.97 14.95 2.84
CA GLU A 391 -14.05 14.22 2.19
C GLU A 391 -13.71 12.74 2.00
N PHE A 392 -14.75 11.92 1.96
CA PHE A 392 -14.63 10.51 1.59
C PHE A 392 -14.82 10.33 0.09
N ARG A 393 -14.06 9.38 -0.48
CA ARG A 393 -14.28 8.83 -1.82
C ARG A 393 -14.71 7.38 -1.67
N ARG A 394 -15.91 7.08 -2.19
CA ARG A 394 -16.55 5.76 -2.00
C ARG A 394 -16.43 4.86 -3.22
N GLN A 395 -15.84 5.35 -4.30
CA GLN A 395 -15.61 4.57 -5.51
C GLN A 395 -14.52 3.52 -5.25
N PRO A 396 -14.68 2.29 -5.75
CA PRO A 396 -13.63 1.28 -5.65
C PRO A 396 -12.38 1.68 -6.42
N GLY A 397 -11.22 1.65 -5.74
CA GLY A 397 -9.90 1.81 -6.32
C GLY A 397 -9.00 0.63 -5.95
N HIS A 398 -7.90 0.46 -6.67
CA HIS A 398 -6.95 -0.62 -6.45
C HIS A 398 -5.51 -0.10 -6.60
N VAL A 399 -4.53 -0.75 -5.98
CA VAL A 399 -3.11 -0.31 -6.06
C VAL A 399 -2.58 -0.21 -7.49
N ILE A 400 -3.15 -0.96 -8.46
CA ILE A 400 -2.78 -0.82 -9.88
C ILE A 400 -3.13 0.58 -10.43
N ASP A 401 -4.06 1.29 -9.81
CA ASP A 401 -4.53 2.61 -10.25
C ASP A 401 -3.53 3.72 -9.95
N VAL A 402 -2.62 3.48 -9.02
CA VAL A 402 -1.60 4.46 -8.64
C VAL A 402 -0.67 4.77 -9.81
N MET A 403 -0.21 3.76 -10.56
CA MET A 403 0.57 3.97 -11.78
C MET A 403 -0.20 4.85 -12.79
N ALA A 404 -1.46 4.51 -13.05
CA ALA A 404 -2.29 5.27 -13.98
C ALA A 404 -2.49 6.73 -13.53
N THR A 405 -2.67 6.94 -12.22
CA THR A 405 -2.79 8.26 -11.62
C THR A 405 -1.49 9.07 -11.74
N VAL A 406 -0.36 8.43 -11.45
CA VAL A 406 0.96 9.06 -11.53
C VAL A 406 1.29 9.46 -12.98
N VAL A 407 1.00 8.58 -13.95
CA VAL A 407 1.17 8.86 -15.39
C VAL A 407 0.31 10.05 -15.82
N ASP A 408 -0.95 10.09 -15.38
CA ASP A 408 -1.92 11.15 -15.70
C ASP A 408 -1.47 12.51 -15.12
N VAL A 409 -1.18 12.60 -13.82
CA VAL A 409 -0.79 13.88 -13.17
C VAL A 409 0.58 14.38 -13.64
N ALA A 410 1.49 13.48 -14.03
CA ALA A 410 2.80 13.84 -14.56
C ALA A 410 2.78 14.24 -16.05
N GLY A 411 1.68 13.99 -16.76
CA GLY A 411 1.63 14.10 -18.21
C GLY A 411 2.68 13.19 -18.88
N ALA A 412 2.94 12.01 -18.28
CA ALA A 412 3.92 11.05 -18.77
C ALA A 412 3.28 10.09 -19.78
N VAL A 413 4.11 9.43 -20.58
CA VAL A 413 3.65 8.44 -21.56
C VAL A 413 4.00 7.03 -21.07
N TYR A 414 2.98 6.19 -20.89
CA TYR A 414 3.21 4.77 -20.61
C TYR A 414 3.67 4.08 -21.90
N PRO A 415 4.85 3.44 -21.94
CA PRO A 415 5.44 2.93 -23.18
C PRO A 415 4.77 1.64 -23.66
N GLN A 416 4.69 1.45 -24.98
CA GLN A 416 4.32 0.17 -25.59
C GLN A 416 5.52 -0.77 -25.72
N GLU A 417 6.73 -0.22 -25.75
CA GLU A 417 7.99 -0.94 -25.81
C GLU A 417 9.02 -0.30 -24.86
N PHE A 418 9.80 -1.12 -24.19
CA PHE A 418 10.90 -0.67 -23.32
C PHE A 418 12.06 -1.66 -23.41
N ASN A 419 13.29 -1.14 -23.66
CA ASN A 419 14.51 -1.94 -23.86
C ASN A 419 14.33 -3.08 -24.88
N GLY A 420 13.64 -2.81 -26.02
CA GLY A 420 13.41 -3.79 -27.09
C GLY A 420 12.40 -4.89 -26.74
N LYS A 421 11.62 -4.72 -25.68
CA LYS A 421 10.57 -5.65 -25.24
C LYS A 421 9.20 -4.99 -25.31
N ALA A 422 8.21 -5.70 -25.86
CA ALA A 422 6.82 -5.26 -25.80
C ALA A 422 6.31 -5.26 -24.36
N ILE A 423 5.77 -4.13 -23.92
CA ILE A 423 5.25 -3.91 -22.57
C ILE A 423 3.76 -4.21 -22.51
N ARG A 424 3.33 -4.88 -21.45
CA ARG A 424 1.90 -5.15 -21.21
C ARG A 424 1.11 -3.85 -21.05
N PRO A 425 -0.07 -3.72 -21.67
CA PRO A 425 -0.96 -2.59 -21.43
C PRO A 425 -1.29 -2.46 -19.94
N MET A 426 -1.33 -1.22 -19.46
CA MET A 426 -1.69 -0.92 -18.06
C MET A 426 -3.13 -1.36 -17.75
N GLU A 427 -3.32 -2.02 -16.61
CA GLU A 427 -4.64 -2.49 -16.12
C GLU A 427 -5.34 -1.44 -15.24
N GLY A 428 -4.56 -0.60 -14.56
CA GLY A 428 -5.05 0.45 -13.67
C GLY A 428 -5.81 1.56 -14.39
N ARG A 429 -6.62 2.28 -13.63
CA ARG A 429 -7.37 3.47 -14.04
C ARG A 429 -6.96 4.66 -13.20
N SER A 430 -6.81 5.83 -13.79
CA SER A 430 -6.46 7.04 -13.04
C SER A 430 -7.51 7.36 -11.97
N LEU A 431 -7.04 7.70 -10.76
CA LEU A 431 -7.86 8.17 -9.65
C LEU A 431 -8.19 9.67 -9.76
N VAL A 432 -7.62 10.39 -10.72
CA VAL A 432 -7.83 11.84 -10.91
C VAL A 432 -9.32 12.20 -11.03
N PRO A 433 -10.17 11.45 -11.77
CA PRO A 433 -11.61 11.71 -11.77
C PRO A 433 -12.23 11.65 -10.37
N ALA A 434 -11.80 10.70 -9.52
CA ALA A 434 -12.31 10.57 -8.16
C ALA A 434 -11.86 11.72 -7.24
N PHE A 435 -10.77 12.42 -7.54
CA PHE A 435 -10.40 13.62 -6.78
C PHE A 435 -11.50 14.69 -6.85
N ALA A 436 -12.19 14.77 -7.97
CA ALA A 436 -13.36 15.65 -8.19
C ALA A 436 -14.70 14.93 -8.00
N ASP A 437 -14.73 13.80 -7.29
CA ASP A 437 -15.90 12.93 -7.04
C ASP A 437 -16.61 12.44 -8.32
N LYS A 438 -15.86 12.32 -9.42
CA LYS A 438 -16.36 11.74 -10.67
C LYS A 438 -16.10 10.23 -10.70
N PRO A 439 -16.97 9.44 -11.35
CA PRO A 439 -16.83 7.99 -11.39
C PRO A 439 -15.57 7.55 -12.15
N ILE A 440 -15.00 6.41 -11.70
CA ILE A 440 -13.94 5.69 -12.41
C ILE A 440 -14.60 4.53 -13.15
N ALA A 441 -14.55 4.57 -14.49
CA ALA A 441 -15.11 3.49 -15.31
C ALA A 441 -14.26 2.22 -15.18
N ARG A 442 -14.85 1.15 -14.67
CA ARG A 442 -14.19 -0.14 -14.46
C ARG A 442 -15.20 -1.28 -14.60
N GLU A 443 -14.83 -2.33 -15.33
CA GLU A 443 -15.65 -3.53 -15.46
C GLU A 443 -15.59 -4.38 -14.19
N ALA A 444 -14.38 -4.75 -13.75
CA ALA A 444 -14.17 -5.56 -12.57
C ALA A 444 -12.76 -5.33 -11.96
N ILE A 445 -12.57 -5.80 -10.71
CA ILE A 445 -11.29 -5.90 -10.03
C ILE A 445 -11.08 -7.36 -9.64
N TYR A 446 -9.85 -7.86 -9.77
CA TYR A 446 -9.54 -9.26 -9.59
C TYR A 446 -8.41 -9.48 -8.57
N TRP A 447 -8.45 -10.61 -7.88
CA TRP A 447 -7.42 -11.03 -6.93
C TRP A 447 -7.14 -12.52 -7.04
N GLU A 448 -5.91 -12.87 -6.84
CA GLU A 448 -5.46 -14.21 -6.48
C GLU A 448 -4.21 -14.10 -5.62
N HIS A 449 -4.16 -14.80 -4.50
CA HIS A 449 -2.95 -15.03 -3.73
C HIS A 449 -3.06 -16.34 -2.94
N GLU A 450 -2.04 -17.21 -3.04
CA GLU A 450 -1.97 -18.50 -2.31
C GLU A 450 -3.18 -19.41 -2.52
N GLY A 451 -3.82 -19.31 -3.67
CA GLY A 451 -5.04 -20.06 -3.99
C GLY A 451 -6.34 -19.39 -3.55
N ASN A 452 -6.27 -18.36 -2.68
CA ASN A 452 -7.41 -17.50 -2.43
C ASN A 452 -7.70 -16.71 -3.71
N ALA A 453 -8.97 -16.51 -4.02
CA ALA A 453 -9.38 -15.86 -5.26
C ALA A 453 -10.57 -14.93 -5.02
N ALA A 454 -10.62 -13.81 -5.75
CA ALA A 454 -11.81 -12.96 -5.75
C ALA A 454 -11.96 -12.18 -7.05
N VAL A 455 -13.21 -11.83 -7.35
CA VAL A 455 -13.57 -10.83 -8.37
C VAL A 455 -14.66 -9.93 -7.81
N ARG A 456 -14.53 -8.64 -8.04
CA ARG A 456 -15.55 -7.65 -7.73
C ARG A 456 -16.03 -6.99 -9.03
N GLN A 457 -17.34 -7.03 -9.28
CA GLN A 457 -18.01 -6.34 -10.37
C GLN A 457 -19.13 -5.46 -9.80
N GLY A 458 -18.94 -4.15 -9.85
CA GLY A 458 -19.83 -3.21 -9.19
C GLY A 458 -19.85 -3.43 -7.67
N ASP A 459 -21.04 -3.68 -7.14
CA ASP A 459 -21.24 -3.97 -5.72
C ASP A 459 -21.15 -5.47 -5.38
N LEU A 460 -21.16 -6.36 -6.36
CA LEU A 460 -21.04 -7.78 -6.14
C LEU A 460 -19.58 -8.24 -6.08
N LYS A 461 -19.27 -9.08 -5.09
CA LYS A 461 -17.97 -9.71 -4.93
C LYS A 461 -18.13 -11.22 -4.75
N LEU A 462 -17.43 -11.97 -5.60
CA LEU A 462 -17.26 -13.41 -5.44
C LEU A 462 -15.86 -13.66 -4.87
N VAL A 463 -15.76 -14.45 -3.80
CA VAL A 463 -14.50 -14.74 -3.12
C VAL A 463 -14.43 -16.18 -2.67
N ARG A 464 -13.23 -16.75 -2.55
CA ARG A 464 -13.02 -18.09 -1.96
C ARG A 464 -11.70 -18.18 -1.21
N GLN A 465 -11.65 -19.08 -0.24
CA GLN A 465 -10.43 -19.45 0.47
C GLN A 465 -9.77 -20.68 -0.16
N GLY A 466 -8.51 -20.57 -0.51
CA GLY A 466 -7.74 -21.66 -1.10
C GLY A 466 -8.25 -22.09 -2.48
N ARG A 467 -7.51 -23.02 -3.10
CA ARG A 467 -7.78 -23.45 -4.49
C ARG A 467 -9.06 -24.27 -4.64
N SER A 468 -9.47 -24.98 -3.60
CA SER A 468 -10.61 -25.92 -3.61
C SER A 468 -11.76 -25.49 -2.71
N GLY A 469 -11.67 -24.32 -2.07
CA GLY A 469 -12.75 -23.78 -1.24
C GLY A 469 -13.96 -23.43 -2.09
N PRO A 470 -15.18 -23.46 -1.50
CA PRO A 470 -16.38 -22.99 -2.17
C PRO A 470 -16.26 -21.50 -2.49
N TRP A 471 -16.95 -21.08 -3.54
CA TRP A 471 -17.18 -19.68 -3.81
C TRP A 471 -18.27 -19.13 -2.88
N GLU A 472 -18.01 -17.96 -2.31
CA GLU A 472 -18.89 -17.14 -1.49
C GLU A 472 -19.24 -15.87 -2.29
N LEU A 473 -20.50 -15.47 -2.34
CA LEU A 473 -20.99 -14.30 -3.07
C LEU A 473 -21.56 -13.27 -2.10
N TYR A 474 -21.13 -12.01 -2.22
CA TYR A 474 -21.56 -10.92 -1.34
C TYR A 474 -22.00 -9.68 -2.12
N ASP A 475 -23.03 -9.01 -1.63
CA ASP A 475 -23.39 -7.65 -2.03
C ASP A 475 -22.72 -6.65 -1.09
N LEU A 476 -21.60 -6.07 -1.52
CA LEU A 476 -20.79 -5.15 -0.72
C LEU A 476 -21.48 -3.81 -0.41
N LYS A 477 -22.58 -3.50 -1.10
CA LYS A 477 -23.37 -2.31 -0.80
C LYS A 477 -24.03 -2.42 0.58
N VAL A 478 -24.54 -3.60 0.90
CA VAL A 478 -25.26 -3.86 2.16
C VAL A 478 -24.48 -4.71 3.14
N ASP A 479 -23.52 -5.52 2.67
CA ASP A 479 -22.74 -6.47 3.48
C ASP A 479 -21.25 -6.47 3.07
N ARG A 480 -20.56 -5.35 3.27
CA ARG A 480 -19.13 -5.30 3.00
C ARG A 480 -18.28 -6.09 4.01
N THR A 481 -18.89 -6.54 5.10
CA THR A 481 -18.25 -7.39 6.11
C THR A 481 -18.28 -8.88 5.76
N GLU A 482 -18.94 -9.24 4.65
CA GLU A 482 -18.94 -10.58 4.06
C GLU A 482 -19.52 -11.66 5.02
N LEU A 483 -20.70 -11.38 5.60
CA LEU A 483 -21.34 -12.25 6.59
C LEU A 483 -22.54 -13.04 6.03
N HIS A 484 -23.13 -12.60 4.93
CA HIS A 484 -24.34 -13.18 4.34
C HIS A 484 -24.05 -13.68 2.92
N ASP A 485 -23.60 -14.94 2.82
CA ASP A 485 -23.27 -15.57 1.55
C ASP A 485 -24.52 -15.81 0.68
N LEU A 486 -24.54 -15.21 -0.50
CA LEU A 486 -25.61 -15.30 -1.49
C LEU A 486 -25.37 -16.38 -2.56
N ALA A 487 -24.25 -17.14 -2.51
CA ALA A 487 -23.90 -18.08 -3.58
C ALA A 487 -24.96 -19.16 -3.80
N GLN A 488 -25.63 -19.62 -2.74
CA GLN A 488 -26.71 -20.61 -2.85
C GLN A 488 -28.03 -20.01 -3.35
N SER A 489 -28.33 -18.75 -3.00
CA SER A 489 -29.55 -18.07 -3.43
C SER A 489 -29.44 -17.45 -4.82
N GLN A 490 -28.20 -17.17 -5.29
CA GLN A 490 -27.89 -16.58 -6.60
C GLN A 490 -26.84 -17.40 -7.37
N PRO A 491 -27.08 -18.69 -7.63
CA PRO A 491 -26.07 -19.60 -8.20
C PRO A 491 -25.63 -19.22 -9.61
N GLU A 492 -26.51 -18.68 -10.44
CA GLU A 492 -26.15 -18.25 -11.80
C GLU A 492 -25.24 -17.03 -11.78
N LYS A 493 -25.45 -16.09 -10.84
CA LYS A 493 -24.57 -14.93 -10.68
C LYS A 493 -23.19 -15.35 -10.14
N ALA A 494 -23.14 -16.26 -9.19
CA ALA A 494 -21.88 -16.83 -8.71
C ALA A 494 -21.10 -17.52 -9.85
N LYS A 495 -21.78 -18.27 -10.70
CA LYS A 495 -21.20 -18.95 -11.88
C LYS A 495 -20.69 -17.95 -12.92
N GLU A 496 -21.44 -16.88 -13.20
CA GLU A 496 -21.04 -15.80 -14.11
C GLU A 496 -19.73 -15.15 -13.63
N LEU A 497 -19.67 -14.74 -12.36
CA LEU A 497 -18.49 -14.10 -11.78
C LEU A 497 -17.30 -15.07 -11.69
N ALA A 498 -17.53 -16.36 -11.43
CA ALA A 498 -16.46 -17.36 -11.44
C ALA A 498 -15.88 -17.55 -12.86
N ALA A 499 -16.71 -17.49 -13.90
CA ALA A 499 -16.25 -17.52 -15.29
C ALA A 499 -15.46 -16.27 -15.66
N LEU A 500 -15.90 -15.09 -15.21
CA LEU A 500 -15.20 -13.83 -15.39
C LEU A 500 -13.82 -13.86 -14.72
N TRP A 501 -13.75 -14.33 -13.45
CA TRP A 501 -12.48 -14.53 -12.76
C TRP A 501 -11.55 -15.50 -13.51
N LYS A 502 -12.07 -16.62 -14.00
CA LYS A 502 -11.28 -17.62 -14.72
C LYS A 502 -10.67 -17.05 -16.01
N ALA A 503 -11.47 -16.33 -16.80
CA ALA A 503 -10.99 -15.68 -18.03
C ALA A 503 -9.85 -14.68 -17.73
N TRP A 504 -9.99 -13.87 -16.68
CA TRP A 504 -8.91 -13.00 -16.22
C TRP A 504 -7.69 -13.80 -15.75
N ALA A 505 -7.88 -14.85 -14.97
CA ALA A 505 -6.80 -15.66 -14.41
C ALA A 505 -5.94 -16.33 -15.50
N GLU A 506 -6.55 -16.77 -16.59
CA GLU A 506 -5.85 -17.30 -17.77
C GLU A 506 -5.06 -16.18 -18.48
N ARG A 507 -5.67 -15.03 -18.74
CA ARG A 507 -5.05 -13.87 -19.40
C ARG A 507 -3.91 -13.27 -18.56
N ALA A 508 -4.09 -13.18 -17.25
CA ALA A 508 -3.15 -12.54 -16.34
C ALA A 508 -2.02 -13.48 -15.87
N GLN A 509 -1.94 -14.72 -16.37
CA GLN A 509 -0.91 -15.71 -15.99
C GLN A 509 -1.02 -16.20 -14.53
N VAL A 510 -2.21 -16.13 -13.95
CA VAL A 510 -2.53 -16.81 -12.69
C VAL A 510 -2.60 -18.31 -12.91
N LEU A 511 -3.14 -18.72 -14.06
CA LEU A 511 -3.26 -20.11 -14.46
C LEU A 511 -2.35 -20.43 -15.67
N PRO A 512 -1.74 -21.64 -15.68
CA PRO A 512 -1.79 -22.68 -14.64
C PRO A 512 -1.01 -22.27 -13.38
N ALA A 513 -1.57 -22.52 -12.19
CA ALA A 513 -0.92 -22.21 -10.94
C ALA A 513 0.21 -23.23 -10.60
N PRO A 514 1.28 -22.85 -9.90
CA PRO A 514 2.35 -23.76 -9.52
C PRO A 514 1.84 -24.99 -8.78
N GLY A 515 2.37 -26.19 -9.11
CA GLY A 515 1.98 -27.46 -8.51
C GLY A 515 0.67 -28.07 -9.04
N ALA A 516 -0.05 -27.41 -9.98
CA ALA A 516 -1.30 -27.95 -10.55
C ALA A 516 -1.08 -29.15 -11.50
N GLY A 517 0.16 -29.42 -11.94
CA GLY A 517 0.51 -30.53 -12.87
C GLY A 517 1.41 -31.63 -12.26
N GLY A 518 1.79 -31.54 -10.98
CA GLY A 518 2.74 -32.47 -10.37
C GLY A 518 2.05 -33.64 -9.67
N LYS A 519 2.25 -34.88 -10.15
CA LYS A 519 2.00 -36.09 -9.38
C LYS A 519 2.62 -35.95 -7.99
N LYS A 520 1.82 -36.17 -6.92
CA LYS A 520 2.32 -36.29 -5.54
C LYS A 520 3.54 -37.23 -5.53
N LYS A 521 4.74 -36.66 -5.31
CA LYS A 521 5.87 -37.52 -4.92
C LYS A 521 5.47 -38.17 -3.60
N ALA A 522 5.21 -39.45 -3.65
CA ALA A 522 4.98 -40.27 -2.45
C ALA A 522 6.15 -40.01 -1.49
N LYS A 523 5.87 -39.53 -0.29
CA LYS A 523 6.83 -39.55 0.82
C LYS A 523 7.14 -41.00 1.06
N LYS A 524 8.33 -41.46 0.65
CA LYS A 524 8.91 -42.69 1.21
C LYS A 524 9.12 -42.45 2.70
N LYS A 525 8.55 -43.40 3.47
CA LYS A 525 8.70 -43.49 4.93
C LYS A 525 10.17 -43.60 5.33
#